data_116733bb025b6f53a99c3c17f362e739
#
_entry.id   116733bb025b6f53a99c3c17f362e739
#
_cell.length_a   1.000
_cell.length_b   1.000
_cell.length_c   1.000
_cell.angle_alpha   90.00
_cell.angle_beta   90.00
_cell.angle_gamma   90.00
#
_symmetry.space_group_name_H-M   'P 1'
#
loop_
_entity.id
_entity.type
_entity.pdbx_description
1 polymer ?
#
loop_
_entity_poly.entity_id
_entity_poly.type
_entity_poly.pdbx_seq_one_letter_code
_entity_poly.pdbx_strand_id
1 'polypeptide(L)'
;KTFCQFCFKKIGISSNSKNNVRKLPNDENGHGTFLAAIAAGREDIDQIFSGVAPDAELVVVKLKQSKKYLREFYSIPDGVWSCQEDDVMLAVRYVINVANKLGKPISICLGIGTNLGGHNGANGLERYISYLSLLPKISFHLAGGNEGISGHHFHGTIRREEQYQTVDFNVAEG
;
A
#
# COMPACT_ATOMS: atom_id res chain seq x y z
N LYS A 1 -13.08 5.50 0.60
CA LYS A 1 -12.45 4.88 1.80
C LYS A 1 -11.09 4.37 1.37
N THR A 2 -10.05 5.16 1.59
CA THR A 2 -8.68 4.78 1.26
C THR A 2 -8.13 3.94 2.42
N PHE A 3 -7.90 2.66 2.17
CA PHE A 3 -7.32 1.74 3.16
C PHE A 3 -5.82 1.61 2.89
N CYS A 4 -5.02 1.73 3.93
CA CYS A 4 -3.58 1.65 3.82
C CYS A 4 -3.01 0.61 4.75
N GLN A 5 -2.38 -0.40 4.17
CA GLN A 5 -1.54 -1.28 4.94
C GLN A 5 -0.48 -1.94 4.07
N PHE A 6 0.73 -1.95 4.58
CA PHE A 6 1.85 -2.65 3.97
C PHE A 6 1.98 -4.03 4.59
N CYS A 7 1.94 -5.06 3.76
CA CYS A 7 2.28 -6.40 4.17
C CYS A 7 3.51 -6.86 3.39
N PHE A 8 4.55 -7.24 4.07
CA PHE A 8 5.80 -7.68 3.47
C PHE A 8 6.12 -9.11 3.84
N LYS A 9 6.61 -9.87 2.87
CA LYS A 9 7.04 -11.23 3.09
C LYS A 9 8.32 -11.24 3.92
N LYS A 10 8.25 -11.83 5.09
CA LYS A 10 9.34 -12.05 6.03
C LYS A 10 10.11 -13.32 5.69
N ILE A 11 11.32 -13.36 6.11
CA ILE A 11 12.30 -14.40 5.93
C ILE A 11 12.86 -14.82 7.28
N GLY A 12 12.89 -16.11 7.59
CA GLY A 12 13.13 -16.73 8.87
C GLY A 12 14.24 -16.15 9.75
N ILE A 13 13.88 -15.75 10.96
CA ILE A 13 14.81 -15.76 12.08
C ILE A 13 14.42 -16.95 12.95
N SER A 14 15.39 -17.85 13.18
CA SER A 14 15.30 -18.93 14.15
C SER A 14 14.74 -18.43 15.48
N SER A 15 13.85 -19.20 16.04
CA SER A 15 13.00 -18.94 17.22
C SER A 15 13.73 -18.72 18.56
N ASN A 16 14.97 -18.27 18.59
CA ASN A 16 15.74 -18.11 19.83
C ASN A 16 16.01 -16.67 20.28
N SER A 17 15.33 -15.68 19.74
CA SER A 17 15.39 -14.31 20.25
C SER A 17 14.06 -13.93 20.93
N LYS A 18 13.91 -14.31 22.19
CA LYS A 18 12.75 -14.00 23.04
C LYS A 18 12.59 -12.50 23.39
N ASN A 19 13.44 -11.59 22.92
CA ASN A 19 13.54 -10.25 23.51
C ASN A 19 13.34 -9.04 22.60
N ASN A 20 12.82 -9.19 21.36
CA ASN A 20 12.58 -8.02 20.48
C ASN A 20 11.27 -8.06 19.69
N VAL A 21 10.21 -8.64 20.23
CA VAL A 21 8.87 -8.41 19.69
C VAL A 21 8.46 -7.00 20.11
N ARG A 22 8.72 -5.99 19.25
CA ARG A 22 8.06 -4.70 19.40
C ARG A 22 6.58 -4.96 19.30
N LYS A 23 5.84 -4.61 20.35
CA LYS A 23 4.38 -4.69 20.38
C LYS A 23 3.85 -3.95 19.15
N LEU A 24 3.28 -4.69 18.21
CA LEU A 24 2.68 -4.08 17.02
C LEU A 24 1.51 -3.20 17.50
N PRO A 25 1.36 -1.98 16.95
CA PRO A 25 0.19 -1.18 17.22
C PRO A 25 -1.06 -1.93 16.74
N ASN A 26 -2.16 -1.82 17.48
CA ASN A 26 -3.41 -2.48 17.14
C ASN A 26 -3.85 -2.09 15.72
N ASP A 27 -4.30 -3.07 14.96
CA ASP A 27 -4.98 -2.86 13.69
C ASP A 27 -6.48 -2.63 13.97
N GLU A 28 -6.86 -1.36 14.01
CA GLU A 28 -8.25 -0.96 14.33
C GLU A 28 -9.22 -1.24 13.17
N ASN A 29 -8.70 -1.40 11.95
CA ASN A 29 -9.49 -1.60 10.74
C ASN A 29 -9.53 -3.07 10.30
N GLY A 30 -8.53 -3.86 10.63
CA GLY A 30 -8.39 -5.26 10.25
C GLY A 30 -7.92 -5.51 8.81
N HIS A 31 -7.92 -4.50 7.93
CA HIS A 31 -7.60 -4.66 6.51
C HIS A 31 -6.21 -5.25 6.28
N GLY A 32 -5.22 -4.80 7.00
CA GLY A 32 -3.91 -5.30 6.79
C GLY A 32 -3.60 -6.60 7.52
N THR A 33 -4.24 -6.85 8.62
CA THR A 33 -4.24 -8.17 9.23
C THR A 33 -4.79 -9.18 8.24
N PHE A 34 -5.87 -8.82 7.53
CA PHE A 34 -6.45 -9.62 6.47
C PHE A 34 -5.47 -9.84 5.30
N LEU A 35 -4.85 -8.78 4.78
CA LEU A 35 -3.85 -8.90 3.72
C LEU A 35 -2.64 -9.74 4.13
N ALA A 36 -2.16 -9.55 5.38
CA ALA A 36 -1.07 -10.34 5.93
C ALA A 36 -1.43 -11.83 6.04
N ALA A 37 -2.64 -12.12 6.46
CA ALA A 37 -3.15 -13.50 6.56
C ALA A 37 -3.22 -14.16 5.17
N ILE A 38 -3.78 -13.48 4.17
CA ILE A 38 -3.81 -14.00 2.79
C ILE A 38 -2.40 -14.24 2.24
N ALA A 39 -1.49 -13.31 2.49
CA ALA A 39 -0.13 -13.44 1.98
C ALA A 39 0.67 -14.55 2.64
N ALA A 40 0.61 -14.66 3.97
CA ALA A 40 1.52 -15.52 4.74
C ALA A 40 0.92 -16.04 6.06
N GLY A 41 -0.40 -16.17 6.16
CA GLY A 41 -1.06 -16.81 7.29
C GLY A 41 -0.64 -18.27 7.37
N ARG A 42 -0.39 -18.75 8.58
CA ARG A 42 -0.16 -20.18 8.80
C ARG A 42 -1.47 -20.94 8.62
N GLU A 43 -1.33 -22.21 8.27
CA GLU A 43 -2.44 -23.14 8.20
C GLU A 43 -3.19 -23.17 9.55
N ASP A 44 -4.51 -23.05 9.48
CA ASP A 44 -5.36 -23.17 10.67
C ASP A 44 -5.44 -24.62 11.14
N ILE A 45 -5.75 -24.81 12.42
CA ILE A 45 -5.87 -26.15 13.07
C ILE A 45 -6.86 -27.04 12.30
N ASP A 46 -7.91 -26.43 11.75
CA ASP A 46 -8.93 -27.13 10.96
C ASP A 46 -8.59 -27.25 9.46
N GLN A 47 -7.41 -26.82 9.04
CA GLN A 47 -6.91 -26.85 7.64
C GLN A 47 -7.83 -26.15 6.63
N ILE A 48 -8.66 -25.22 7.08
CA ILE A 48 -9.63 -24.53 6.24
C ILE A 48 -8.97 -23.37 5.47
N PHE A 49 -7.92 -22.78 6.01
CA PHE A 49 -7.24 -21.63 5.45
C PHE A 49 -5.72 -21.70 5.65
N SER A 50 -5.00 -21.41 4.58
CA SER A 50 -3.57 -21.13 4.60
C SER A 50 -3.27 -19.93 3.69
N GLY A 51 -2.37 -19.07 4.09
CA GLY A 51 -1.83 -18.02 3.22
C GLY A 51 -1.03 -18.62 2.06
N VAL A 52 -0.83 -17.81 1.01
CA VAL A 52 -0.09 -18.25 -0.19
C VAL A 52 1.35 -18.66 0.10
N ALA A 53 1.96 -18.09 1.13
CA ALA A 53 3.34 -18.36 1.53
C ALA A 53 3.46 -18.45 3.06
N PRO A 54 2.94 -19.53 3.69
CA PRO A 54 2.83 -19.63 5.15
C PRO A 54 4.19 -19.65 5.88
N ASP A 55 5.23 -20.12 5.20
CA ASP A 55 6.60 -20.12 5.75
C ASP A 55 7.33 -18.78 5.55
N ALA A 56 6.66 -17.81 4.96
CA ALA A 56 7.25 -16.50 4.75
C ALA A 56 7.34 -15.72 6.06
N GLU A 57 8.42 -14.99 6.17
CA GLU A 57 8.56 -14.02 7.25
C GLU A 57 7.84 -12.72 6.90
N LEU A 58 7.16 -12.09 7.84
CA LEU A 58 6.44 -10.85 7.66
C LEU A 58 7.21 -9.67 8.28
N VAL A 59 7.32 -8.60 7.50
CA VAL A 59 7.65 -7.27 8.01
C VAL A 59 6.43 -6.39 7.78
N VAL A 60 5.79 -5.94 8.84
CA VAL A 60 4.58 -5.11 8.76
C VAL A 60 4.91 -3.69 9.21
N VAL A 61 4.50 -2.71 8.42
CA VAL A 61 4.60 -1.30 8.77
C VAL A 61 3.21 -0.69 8.82
N LYS A 62 2.81 -0.19 9.99
CA LYS A 62 1.59 0.61 10.13
C LYS A 62 1.90 2.05 9.78
N LEU A 63 1.25 2.57 8.75
CA LEU A 63 1.33 3.99 8.40
C LEU A 63 0.50 4.83 9.38
N LYS A 64 0.96 6.03 9.65
CA LYS A 64 0.22 7.00 10.45
C LYS A 64 -0.83 7.71 9.62
N GLN A 65 -1.85 8.23 10.28
CA GLN A 65 -2.80 9.15 9.69
C GLN A 65 -2.09 10.42 9.19
N SER A 66 -2.49 10.93 8.03
CA SER A 66 -2.01 12.21 7.53
C SER A 66 -2.31 13.34 8.51
N LYS A 67 -1.46 14.35 8.53
CA LYS A 67 -1.58 15.49 9.44
C LYS A 67 -2.85 16.29 9.13
N LYS A 68 -3.44 16.89 10.17
CA LYS A 68 -4.69 17.63 10.08
C LYS A 68 -4.68 18.68 8.95
N TYR A 69 -3.65 19.51 8.87
CA TYR A 69 -3.55 20.56 7.86
C TYR A 69 -3.53 20.03 6.40
N LEU A 70 -2.99 18.83 6.18
CA LEU A 70 -3.03 18.19 4.86
C LEU A 70 -4.42 17.65 4.55
N ARG A 71 -5.09 17.08 5.54
CA ARG A 71 -6.46 16.63 5.37
C ARG A 71 -7.40 17.79 5.03
N GLU A 72 -7.24 18.92 5.71
CA GLU A 72 -7.98 20.15 5.42
C GLU A 72 -7.65 20.67 4.02
N PHE A 73 -6.37 20.71 3.65
CA PHE A 73 -5.94 21.18 2.32
C PHE A 73 -6.50 20.33 1.17
N TYR A 74 -6.55 19.01 1.34
CA TYR A 74 -7.08 18.08 0.33
C TYR A 74 -8.57 17.77 0.53
N SER A 75 -9.28 18.51 1.38
CA SER A 75 -10.70 18.30 1.67
C SER A 75 -11.06 16.85 1.99
N ILE A 76 -10.21 16.19 2.80
CA ILE A 76 -10.43 14.80 3.21
C ILE A 76 -11.42 14.80 4.36
N PRO A 77 -12.62 14.18 4.21
CA PRO A 77 -13.66 14.18 5.25
C PRO A 77 -13.19 13.55 6.56
N ASP A 78 -13.80 13.98 7.67
CA ASP A 78 -13.55 13.36 8.97
C ASP A 78 -13.94 11.88 8.97
N GLY A 79 -13.15 11.07 9.68
CA GLY A 79 -13.33 9.62 9.71
C GLY A 79 -12.75 8.86 8.51
N VAL A 80 -12.35 9.55 7.43
CA VAL A 80 -11.65 8.92 6.30
C VAL A 80 -10.17 8.80 6.64
N TRP A 81 -9.65 7.59 6.53
CA TRP A 81 -8.23 7.34 6.74
C TRP A 81 -7.42 7.75 5.50
N SER A 82 -6.29 8.39 5.72
CA SER A 82 -5.35 8.79 4.66
C SER A 82 -3.93 8.76 5.19
N CYS A 83 -2.95 8.57 4.30
CA CYS A 83 -1.52 8.66 4.64
C CYS A 83 -0.79 9.60 3.68
N GLN A 84 0.41 9.98 4.06
CA GLN A 84 1.27 10.82 3.24
C GLN A 84 2.17 9.95 2.36
N GLU A 85 2.46 10.40 1.14
CA GLU A 85 3.35 9.67 0.22
C GLU A 85 4.77 9.50 0.77
N ASP A 86 5.30 10.50 1.46
CA ASP A 86 6.61 10.44 2.08
C ASP A 86 6.68 9.36 3.18
N ASP A 87 5.61 9.16 3.94
CA ASP A 87 5.53 8.07 4.92
C ASP A 87 5.53 6.70 4.22
N VAL A 88 4.89 6.59 3.06
CA VAL A 88 4.91 5.38 2.21
C VAL A 88 6.34 5.12 1.71
N MET A 89 7.02 6.13 1.18
CA MET A 89 8.40 6.01 0.71
C MET A 89 9.37 5.62 1.84
N LEU A 90 9.20 6.19 3.04
CA LEU A 90 9.99 5.83 4.21
C LEU A 90 9.74 4.38 4.67
N ALA A 91 8.48 3.94 4.63
CA ALA A 91 8.12 2.56 4.95
C ALA A 91 8.76 1.57 3.96
N VAL A 92 8.68 1.83 2.66
CA VAL A 92 9.33 1.03 1.62
C VAL A 92 10.84 0.96 1.84
N ARG A 93 11.48 2.09 2.08
CA ARG A 93 12.91 2.13 2.39
C ARG A 93 13.26 1.33 3.64
N TYR A 94 12.44 1.44 4.69
CA TYR A 94 12.67 0.68 5.93
C TYR A 94 12.66 -0.83 5.68
N VAL A 95 11.68 -1.35 4.97
CA VAL A 95 11.56 -2.80 4.75
C VAL A 95 12.64 -3.35 3.82
N ILE A 96 13.05 -2.57 2.81
CA ILE A 96 14.19 -2.92 1.96
C ILE A 96 15.48 -2.98 2.79
N ASN A 97 15.69 -2.04 3.70
CA ASN A 97 16.83 -2.06 4.60
C ASN A 97 16.82 -3.28 5.53
N VAL A 98 15.64 -3.71 6.00
CA VAL A 98 15.50 -4.94 6.78
C VAL A 98 15.87 -6.16 5.92
N ALA A 99 15.35 -6.27 4.71
CA ALA A 99 15.65 -7.37 3.79
C ALA A 99 17.16 -7.44 3.47
N ASN A 100 17.77 -6.29 3.20
CA ASN A 100 19.21 -6.21 2.93
C ASN A 100 20.07 -6.66 4.12
N LYS A 101 19.70 -6.25 5.35
CA LYS A 101 20.38 -6.72 6.56
C LYS A 101 20.28 -8.24 6.76
N LEU A 102 19.20 -8.82 6.29
CA LEU A 102 18.96 -10.26 6.35
C LEU A 102 19.56 -11.02 5.14
N GLY A 103 20.09 -10.31 4.14
CA GLY A 103 20.66 -10.89 2.92
C GLY A 103 19.61 -11.55 2.00
N LYS A 104 18.35 -11.16 2.06
CA LYS A 104 17.23 -11.94 1.53
C LYS A 104 16.34 -11.14 0.53
N PRO A 105 15.68 -11.83 -0.43
CA PRO A 105 14.75 -11.16 -1.32
C PRO A 105 13.50 -10.71 -0.58
N ILE A 106 12.86 -9.65 -1.09
CA ILE A 106 11.63 -9.11 -0.53
C ILE A 106 10.56 -8.95 -1.60
N SER A 107 9.34 -9.33 -1.23
CA SER A 107 8.12 -9.07 -1.98
C SER A 107 7.30 -8.04 -1.20
N ILE A 108 7.11 -6.87 -1.78
CA ILE A 108 6.43 -5.73 -1.16
C ILE A 108 4.99 -5.65 -1.67
N CYS A 109 4.03 -5.77 -0.76
CA CYS A 109 2.61 -5.64 -1.07
C CYS A 109 2.09 -4.28 -0.58
N LEU A 110 1.57 -3.46 -1.49
CA LEU A 110 0.94 -2.18 -1.21
C LEU A 110 -0.55 -2.29 -1.48
N GLY A 111 -1.33 -2.58 -0.44
CA GLY A 111 -2.79 -2.66 -0.50
C GLY A 111 -3.44 -1.28 -0.36
N ILE A 112 -2.88 -0.27 -1.01
CA ILE A 112 -3.34 1.12 -0.98
C ILE A 112 -3.47 1.64 -2.40
N GLY A 113 -4.32 2.64 -2.57
CA GLY A 113 -4.48 3.38 -3.81
C GLY A 113 -4.72 4.86 -3.56
N THR A 114 -4.65 5.64 -4.61
CA THR A 114 -4.99 7.07 -4.61
C THR A 114 -5.65 7.43 -5.92
N ASN A 115 -6.57 8.39 -5.88
CA ASN A 115 -7.14 9.03 -7.08
C ASN A 115 -6.39 10.33 -7.43
N LEU A 116 -5.36 10.67 -6.66
CA LEU A 116 -4.56 11.86 -6.88
C LEU A 116 -3.46 11.59 -7.91
N GLY A 117 -3.28 12.51 -8.85
CA GLY A 117 -2.22 12.46 -9.85
C GLY A 117 -2.66 11.91 -11.21
N GLY A 118 -1.72 11.84 -12.13
CA GLY A 118 -1.97 11.47 -13.53
C GLY A 118 -2.03 9.98 -13.82
N HIS A 119 -1.74 9.11 -12.86
CA HIS A 119 -1.70 7.64 -12.98
C HIS A 119 -0.86 7.13 -14.16
N ASN A 120 0.18 7.85 -14.49
CA ASN A 120 1.04 7.63 -15.66
C ASN A 120 2.50 7.28 -15.31
N GLY A 121 2.77 6.99 -14.04
CA GLY A 121 4.13 6.70 -13.57
C GLY A 121 5.02 7.91 -13.33
N ALA A 122 4.47 9.14 -13.40
CA ALA A 122 5.26 10.37 -13.39
C ALA A 122 5.35 11.07 -12.02
N ASN A 123 4.49 10.74 -11.06
CA ASN A 123 4.55 11.35 -9.73
C ASN A 123 5.73 10.82 -8.88
N GLY A 124 5.98 11.44 -7.74
CA GLY A 124 7.14 11.14 -6.90
C GLY A 124 7.17 9.69 -6.40
N LEU A 125 6.05 9.20 -5.88
CA LEU A 125 5.93 7.83 -5.36
C LEU A 125 6.03 6.79 -6.50
N GLU A 126 5.35 7.02 -7.62
CA GLU A 126 5.38 6.15 -8.79
C GLU A 126 6.81 5.97 -9.33
N ARG A 127 7.53 7.07 -9.50
CA ARG A 127 8.95 7.04 -9.94
C ARG A 127 9.85 6.36 -8.94
N TYR A 128 9.62 6.58 -7.65
CA TYR A 128 10.39 5.92 -6.58
C TYR A 128 10.20 4.40 -6.60
N ILE A 129 8.97 3.92 -6.69
CA ILE A 129 8.66 2.49 -6.79
C ILE A 129 9.23 1.91 -8.08
N SER A 130 9.06 2.60 -9.22
CA SER A 130 9.61 2.18 -10.51
C SER A 130 11.13 2.03 -10.46
N TYR A 131 11.83 2.98 -9.86
CA TYR A 131 13.28 2.88 -9.70
C TYR A 131 13.69 1.68 -8.82
N LEU A 132 13.03 1.50 -7.68
CA LEU A 132 13.35 0.41 -6.76
C LEU A 132 13.02 -0.96 -7.33
N SER A 133 12.02 -1.07 -8.21
CA SER A 133 11.64 -2.32 -8.87
C SER A 133 12.70 -2.84 -9.84
N LEU A 134 13.64 -1.98 -10.28
CA LEU A 134 14.78 -2.38 -11.09
C LEU A 134 15.90 -3.03 -10.27
N LEU A 135 15.87 -2.91 -8.95
CA LEU A 135 16.90 -3.49 -8.09
C LEU A 135 16.68 -5.00 -7.93
N PRO A 136 17.77 -5.79 -7.89
CA PRO A 136 17.65 -7.24 -7.72
C PRO A 136 17.04 -7.60 -6.35
N LYS A 137 16.33 -8.72 -6.30
CA LYS A 137 15.72 -9.28 -5.10
C LYS A 137 14.56 -8.44 -4.50
N ILE A 138 14.01 -7.48 -5.23
CA ILE A 138 12.88 -6.66 -4.82
C ILE A 138 11.76 -6.85 -5.83
N SER A 139 10.55 -7.12 -5.35
CA SER A 139 9.34 -7.10 -6.17
C SER A 139 8.25 -6.27 -5.49
N PHE A 140 7.45 -5.55 -6.29
CA PHE A 140 6.31 -4.77 -5.82
C PHE A 140 5.03 -5.38 -6.35
N HIS A 141 4.01 -5.42 -5.49
CA HIS A 141 2.65 -5.84 -5.80
C HIS A 141 1.70 -4.73 -5.34
N LEU A 142 1.08 -4.08 -6.28
CA LEU A 142 0.19 -2.94 -6.05
C LEU A 142 -1.24 -3.39 -6.24
N ALA A 143 -2.14 -2.91 -5.38
CA ALA A 143 -3.57 -3.12 -5.57
C ALA A 143 -4.06 -2.28 -6.76
N GLY A 144 -4.87 -2.89 -7.63
CA GLY A 144 -5.54 -2.18 -8.72
C GLY A 144 -6.70 -1.29 -8.24
N GLY A 145 -7.04 -1.37 -6.96
CA GLY A 145 -8.21 -0.69 -6.39
C GLY A 145 -9.51 -1.42 -6.66
N ASN A 146 -10.57 -0.98 -6.03
CA ASN A 146 -11.93 -1.54 -6.16
C ASN A 146 -12.98 -0.45 -6.41
N GLU A 147 -12.55 0.73 -6.86
CA GLU A 147 -13.39 1.90 -7.12
C GLU A 147 -13.70 2.13 -8.61
N GLY A 148 -13.54 1.10 -9.44
CA GLY A 148 -13.71 1.22 -10.90
C GLY A 148 -15.08 1.69 -11.37
N ILE A 149 -16.12 1.52 -10.55
CA ILE A 149 -17.49 2.01 -10.83
C ILE A 149 -17.80 3.35 -10.16
N SER A 150 -16.87 3.91 -9.39
CA SER A 150 -17.12 5.12 -8.58
C SER A 150 -16.99 6.43 -9.37
N GLY A 151 -16.55 6.37 -10.62
CA GLY A 151 -16.42 7.53 -11.49
C GLY A 151 -15.36 8.55 -11.06
N HIS A 152 -14.35 8.12 -10.30
CA HIS A 152 -13.30 9.00 -9.78
C HIS A 152 -12.19 9.31 -10.80
N HIS A 153 -12.27 8.77 -12.00
CA HIS A 153 -11.28 8.98 -13.06
C HIS A 153 -11.95 9.20 -14.40
N PHE A 154 -11.43 10.15 -15.15
CA PHE A 154 -11.82 10.40 -16.52
C PHE A 154 -10.61 10.23 -17.43
N HIS A 155 -10.81 9.53 -18.55
CA HIS A 155 -9.86 9.47 -19.66
C HIS A 155 -10.57 9.85 -20.94
N GLY A 156 -10.08 10.86 -21.62
CA GLY A 156 -10.63 11.34 -22.89
C GLY A 156 -9.55 11.56 -23.93
N THR A 157 -9.95 11.53 -25.20
CA THR A 157 -9.07 11.82 -26.33
C THR A 157 -9.75 12.86 -27.21
N ILE A 158 -9.12 14.01 -27.39
CA ILE A 158 -9.57 15.03 -28.35
C ILE A 158 -8.99 14.64 -29.73
N ARG A 159 -9.87 14.31 -30.67
CA ARG A 159 -9.48 14.01 -32.05
C ARG A 159 -9.14 15.29 -32.80
N ARG A 160 -8.36 15.16 -33.88
CA ARG A 160 -7.88 16.33 -34.66
C ARG A 160 -8.99 17.24 -35.17
N GLU A 161 -10.18 16.69 -35.36
CA GLU A 161 -11.37 17.44 -35.90
C GLU A 161 -12.23 18.00 -34.76
N GLU A 162 -11.98 17.62 -33.51
CA GLU A 162 -12.70 18.08 -32.33
C GLU A 162 -11.95 19.26 -31.71
N GLN A 163 -12.65 20.33 -31.39
CA GLN A 163 -12.03 21.50 -30.75
C GLN A 163 -11.97 21.37 -29.23
N TYR A 164 -12.91 20.64 -28.62
CA TYR A 164 -13.02 20.44 -27.18
C TYR A 164 -13.83 19.19 -26.85
N GLN A 165 -13.66 18.69 -25.64
CA GLN A 165 -14.51 17.67 -25.05
C GLN A 165 -15.05 18.18 -23.71
N THR A 166 -16.37 18.11 -23.53
CA THR A 166 -17.02 18.50 -22.26
C THR A 166 -16.97 17.33 -21.29
N VAL A 167 -16.60 17.61 -20.05
CA VAL A 167 -16.61 16.63 -18.94
C VAL A 167 -17.37 17.25 -17.78
N ASP A 168 -18.43 16.57 -17.36
CA ASP A 168 -19.18 16.94 -16.16
C ASP A 168 -18.62 16.15 -14.96
N PHE A 169 -18.38 16.83 -13.86
CA PHE A 169 -17.95 16.20 -12.63
C PHE A 169 -18.64 16.82 -11.43
N ASN A 170 -18.88 16.00 -10.40
CA ASN A 170 -19.44 16.43 -9.13
C ASN A 170 -18.34 16.52 -8.08
N VAL A 171 -18.33 17.61 -7.34
CA VAL A 171 -17.50 17.74 -6.13
C VAL A 171 -18.39 17.45 -4.95
N ALA A 172 -18.00 16.45 -4.14
CA ALA A 172 -18.73 16.15 -2.90
C ALA A 172 -18.61 17.37 -1.95
N GLU A 173 -19.72 17.73 -1.33
CA GLU A 173 -19.68 18.70 -0.25
C GLU A 173 -18.84 18.12 0.91
N GLY A 174 -17.84 18.89 1.40
CA GLY A 174 -16.96 18.53 2.48
C GLY A 174 -17.58 18.67 3.85
#